data_49884c838e470def192ac69cc3e971cc
#
_entry.id   49884c838e470def192ac69cc3e971cc
#
_cell.length_a   1.000
_cell.length_b   1.000
_cell.length_c   1.000
_cell.angle_alpha   90.00
_cell.angle_beta   90.00
_cell.angle_gamma   90.00
#
_symmetry.space_group_name_H-M   'P 1'
#
loop_
_entity.id
_entity.type
_entity.pdbx_description
1 polymer ?
#
loop_
_entity_poly.entity_id
_entity_poly.type
_entity_poly.pdbx_seq_one_letter_code
_entity_poly.pdbx_strand_id
1 'polypeptide(L)'
;MGLGFTLPITGLIIALMLIVAISYRQTIKAYPQGGGSYRVSHENLGDLSGLVAGAALSIDYVLTVAVSTAAGISALTSYFHGLEPYRVPLCLLALVLLMVVNLRGLRSSAQLLSAPTYVFMAAVLTVVGVGLLKLAHGDIAPMAAAEQNLRMAEEHGGLTAISAVLLMRAFSSGCAALTGIEAISDSVMAFKPTEWKNARRVLTVMVLLLAVMFGGMSVLAQQLGTVYEENGPTLLYQLGDQVFGHNSPMVLVLQVATLLILLLAAN
;
A
#
# COMPACT_ATOMS: atom_id res chain seq x y z
N MET A 1 -20.38 -7.03 -3.67
CA MET A 1 -21.15 -6.41 -2.56
C MET A 1 -20.42 -5.29 -1.79
N GLY A 2 -19.30 -4.76 -2.17
CA GLY A 2 -18.55 -3.77 -1.39
C GLY A 2 -18.35 -2.39 -2.02
N LEU A 3 -18.67 -2.20 -3.29
CA LEU A 3 -18.35 -0.97 -4.02
C LEU A 3 -18.96 0.31 -3.43
N GLY A 4 -20.19 0.24 -2.90
CA GLY A 4 -20.85 1.39 -2.29
C GLY A 4 -20.18 1.91 -0.98
N PHE A 5 -19.39 1.08 -0.31
CA PHE A 5 -18.66 1.45 0.92
C PHE A 5 -17.18 1.80 0.67
N THR A 6 -16.68 1.67 -0.54
CA THR A 6 -15.27 1.92 -0.86
C THR A 6 -14.86 3.35 -0.48
N LEU A 7 -15.58 4.37 -0.91
CA LEU A 7 -15.24 5.77 -0.59
C LEU A 7 -15.40 6.12 0.90
N PRO A 8 -16.49 5.73 1.60
CA PRO A 8 -16.57 5.94 3.05
C PRO A 8 -15.43 5.27 3.83
N ILE A 9 -15.07 4.03 3.49
CA ILE A 9 -13.94 3.32 4.12
C ILE A 9 -12.61 4.02 3.78
N THR A 10 -12.41 4.40 2.52
CA THR A 10 -11.22 5.15 2.09
C THR A 10 -11.10 6.46 2.84
N GLY A 11 -12.19 7.22 2.99
CA GLY A 11 -12.22 8.46 3.75
C GLY A 11 -11.84 8.25 5.22
N LEU A 12 -12.36 7.19 5.85
CA LEU A 12 -12.03 6.83 7.22
C LEU A 12 -10.54 6.45 7.38
N ILE A 13 -10.00 5.68 6.44
CA ILE A 13 -8.58 5.29 6.44
C ILE A 13 -7.69 6.51 6.25
N ILE A 14 -8.01 7.41 5.31
CA ILE A 14 -7.25 8.66 5.10
C ILE A 14 -7.32 9.55 6.36
N ALA A 15 -8.49 9.67 6.99
CA ALA A 15 -8.63 10.43 8.23
C ALA A 15 -7.77 9.84 9.35
N LEU A 16 -7.80 8.52 9.53
CA LEU A 16 -6.94 7.82 10.49
C LEU A 16 -5.45 8.04 10.17
N MET A 17 -5.07 7.93 8.90
CA MET A 17 -3.68 8.17 8.46
C MET A 17 -3.22 9.59 8.80
N LEU A 18 -4.06 10.59 8.62
CA LEU A 18 -3.75 11.98 9.00
C LEU A 18 -3.61 12.15 10.50
N ILE A 19 -4.50 11.54 11.30
CA ILE A 19 -4.45 11.57 12.77
C ILE A 19 -3.16 10.93 13.26
N VAL A 20 -2.83 9.74 12.75
CA VAL A 20 -1.60 9.01 13.10
C VAL A 20 -0.37 9.81 12.70
N ALA A 21 -0.36 10.42 11.50
CA ALA A 21 0.74 11.26 11.05
C ALA A 21 0.96 12.48 11.96
N ILE A 22 -0.11 13.13 12.41
CA ILE A 22 -0.04 14.25 13.36
C ILE A 22 0.56 13.77 14.69
N SER A 23 0.16 12.60 15.18
CA SER A 23 0.71 11.98 16.39
C SER A 23 2.20 11.71 16.24
N TYR A 24 2.62 11.03 15.17
CA TYR A 24 4.05 10.75 14.93
C TYR A 24 4.89 12.00 14.70
N ARG A 25 4.33 13.06 14.14
CA ARG A 25 5.03 14.36 14.08
C ARG A 25 5.36 14.94 15.46
N GLN A 26 4.50 14.67 16.45
CA GLN A 26 4.74 15.08 17.84
C GLN A 26 5.78 14.14 18.47
N THR A 27 5.65 12.84 18.27
CA THR A 27 6.59 11.81 18.73
C THR A 27 8.01 12.08 18.22
N ILE A 28 8.20 12.33 16.92
CA ILE A 28 9.50 12.65 16.32
C ILE A 28 10.14 13.89 16.97
N LYS A 29 9.32 14.88 17.38
CA LYS A 29 9.83 16.06 18.08
C LYS A 29 10.22 15.75 19.51
N ALA A 30 9.45 14.92 20.21
CA ALA A 30 9.69 14.54 21.60
C ALA A 30 10.85 13.54 21.73
N TYR A 31 11.01 12.65 20.74
CA TYR A 31 12.01 11.58 20.71
C TYR A 31 12.90 11.70 19.46
N PRO A 32 13.76 12.72 19.39
CA PRO A 32 14.61 12.97 18.21
C PRO A 32 15.66 11.88 17.95
N GLN A 33 15.88 11.00 18.93
CA GLN A 33 16.78 9.84 18.80
C GLN A 33 16.10 8.63 18.14
N GLY A 34 14.81 8.73 17.79
CA GLY A 34 14.04 7.63 17.21
C GLY A 34 13.53 6.64 18.25
N GLY A 35 13.10 5.48 17.79
CA GLY A 35 12.60 4.38 18.63
C GLY A 35 11.08 4.24 18.68
N GLY A 36 10.35 5.06 17.93
CA GLY A 36 8.92 4.91 17.62
C GLY A 36 8.03 4.49 18.79
N SER A 37 7.08 3.62 18.50
CA SER A 37 6.09 3.13 19.47
C SER A 37 6.71 2.35 20.62
N TYR A 38 7.79 1.59 20.35
CA TYR A 38 8.50 0.85 21.41
C TYR A 38 9.00 1.79 22.50
N ARG A 39 9.74 2.84 22.10
CA ARG A 39 10.35 3.76 23.04
C ARG A 39 9.30 4.59 23.82
N VAL A 40 8.29 5.07 23.11
CA VAL A 40 7.19 5.80 23.74
C VAL A 40 6.48 4.93 24.79
N SER A 41 6.20 3.68 24.46
CA SER A 41 5.54 2.74 25.38
C SER A 41 6.44 2.42 26.57
N HIS A 42 7.72 2.15 26.34
CA HIS A 42 8.67 1.81 27.40
C HIS A 42 8.88 2.97 28.40
N GLU A 43 9.12 4.19 27.89
CA GLU A 43 9.41 5.33 28.74
C GLU A 43 8.17 5.88 29.49
N ASN A 44 6.96 5.73 28.92
CA ASN A 44 5.74 6.31 29.54
C ASN A 44 4.86 5.29 30.25
N LEU A 45 4.88 4.00 29.84
CA LEU A 45 4.00 2.95 30.36
C LEU A 45 4.77 1.80 31.05
N GLY A 46 6.10 1.87 31.02
CA GLY A 46 6.99 0.89 31.67
C GLY A 46 7.40 -0.29 30.79
N ASP A 47 8.24 -1.17 31.33
CA ASP A 47 8.95 -2.23 30.62
C ASP A 47 8.02 -3.23 29.94
N LEU A 48 6.94 -3.65 30.61
CA LEU A 48 6.01 -4.62 30.06
C LEU A 48 5.32 -4.09 28.82
N SER A 49 4.88 -2.84 28.84
CA SER A 49 4.25 -2.18 27.68
C SER A 49 5.22 -2.02 26.52
N GLY A 50 6.50 -1.70 26.81
CA GLY A 50 7.56 -1.67 25.82
C GLY A 50 7.79 -3.03 25.16
N LEU A 51 7.84 -4.11 25.94
CA LEU A 51 8.01 -5.49 25.43
C LEU A 51 6.84 -5.90 24.53
N VAL A 52 5.60 -5.57 24.93
CA VAL A 52 4.40 -5.86 24.09
C VAL A 52 4.46 -5.08 22.77
N ALA A 53 4.81 -3.79 22.81
CA ALA A 53 4.97 -2.99 21.60
C ALA A 53 6.09 -3.54 20.68
N GLY A 54 7.24 -3.92 21.25
CA GLY A 54 8.34 -4.52 20.49
C GLY A 54 7.99 -5.87 19.86
N ALA A 55 7.25 -6.72 20.58
CA ALA A 55 6.76 -7.99 20.06
C ALA A 55 5.75 -7.77 18.90
N ALA A 56 4.83 -6.83 19.06
CA ALA A 56 3.86 -6.47 18.02
C ALA A 56 4.56 -5.95 16.76
N LEU A 57 5.55 -5.07 16.89
CA LEU A 57 6.37 -4.57 15.77
C LEU A 57 7.13 -5.69 15.07
N SER A 58 7.71 -6.63 15.82
CA SER A 58 8.43 -7.77 15.24
C SER A 58 7.50 -8.64 14.38
N ILE A 59 6.28 -8.89 14.85
CA ILE A 59 5.25 -9.62 14.09
C ILE A 59 4.84 -8.82 12.85
N ASP A 60 4.62 -7.51 12.97
CA ASP A 60 4.25 -6.64 11.85
C ASP A 60 5.31 -6.67 10.75
N TYR A 61 6.59 -6.60 11.10
CA TYR A 61 7.68 -6.68 10.11
C TYR A 61 7.72 -8.03 9.38
N VAL A 62 7.54 -9.15 10.10
CA VAL A 62 7.47 -10.48 9.46
C VAL A 62 6.29 -10.55 8.48
N LEU A 63 5.12 -10.05 8.89
CA LEU A 63 3.93 -10.02 8.03
C LEU A 63 4.13 -9.09 6.84
N THR A 64 4.76 -7.95 7.03
CA THR A 64 5.09 -7.00 5.95
C THR A 64 5.97 -7.63 4.89
N VAL A 65 7.01 -8.37 5.28
CA VAL A 65 7.87 -9.11 4.33
C VAL A 65 7.06 -10.12 3.53
N ALA A 66 6.23 -10.93 4.21
CA ALA A 66 5.43 -11.97 3.58
C ALA A 66 4.41 -11.39 2.60
N VAL A 67 3.63 -10.40 3.05
CA VAL A 67 2.56 -9.77 2.25
C VAL A 67 3.15 -8.98 1.08
N SER A 68 4.21 -8.20 1.30
CA SER A 68 4.85 -7.41 0.23
C SER A 68 5.45 -8.31 -0.84
N THR A 69 6.12 -9.40 -0.46
CA THR A 69 6.65 -10.36 -1.43
C THR A 69 5.53 -11.01 -2.24
N ALA A 70 4.47 -11.49 -1.58
CA ALA A 70 3.33 -12.10 -2.24
C ALA A 70 2.61 -11.12 -3.19
N ALA A 71 2.38 -9.89 -2.75
CA ALA A 71 1.75 -8.85 -3.57
C ALA A 71 2.63 -8.43 -4.76
N GLY A 72 3.96 -8.34 -4.57
CA GLY A 72 4.90 -8.04 -5.65
C GLY A 72 4.89 -9.10 -6.74
N ILE A 73 4.94 -10.37 -6.37
CA ILE A 73 4.83 -11.48 -7.32
C ILE A 73 3.44 -11.51 -7.98
N SER A 74 2.37 -11.21 -7.23
CA SER A 74 1.02 -11.10 -7.82
C SER A 74 0.91 -10.00 -8.87
N ALA A 75 1.60 -8.88 -8.69
CA ALA A 75 1.67 -7.82 -9.69
C ALA A 75 2.34 -8.35 -10.98
N LEU A 76 3.45 -9.10 -10.86
CA LEU A 76 4.15 -9.69 -11.99
C LEU A 76 3.28 -10.72 -12.73
N THR A 77 2.64 -11.64 -11.99
CA THR A 77 1.80 -12.70 -12.57
C THR A 77 0.53 -12.14 -13.19
N SER A 78 0.04 -11.00 -12.72
CA SER A 78 -1.09 -10.30 -13.34
C SER A 78 -0.81 -9.83 -14.77
N TYR A 79 0.43 -9.49 -15.08
CA TYR A 79 0.83 -9.15 -16.46
C TYR A 79 1.26 -10.38 -17.25
N PHE A 80 2.05 -11.27 -16.64
CA PHE A 80 2.53 -12.50 -17.24
C PHE A 80 1.72 -13.70 -16.75
N HIS A 81 0.51 -13.89 -17.29
CA HIS A 81 -0.43 -14.94 -16.87
C HIS A 81 0.18 -16.35 -16.88
N GLY A 82 1.15 -16.63 -17.76
CA GLY A 82 1.87 -17.91 -17.80
C GLY A 82 2.69 -18.23 -16.54
N LEU A 83 2.96 -17.23 -15.68
CA LEU A 83 3.69 -17.41 -14.42
C LEU A 83 2.78 -17.73 -13.23
N GLU A 84 1.45 -17.64 -13.38
CA GLU A 84 0.48 -17.89 -12.30
C GLU A 84 0.70 -19.24 -11.57
N PRO A 85 0.93 -20.38 -12.26
CA PRO A 85 1.19 -21.65 -11.59
C PRO A 85 2.47 -21.67 -10.74
N TYR A 86 3.38 -20.74 -11.02
CA TYR A 86 4.69 -20.63 -10.34
C TYR A 86 4.71 -19.55 -9.25
N ARG A 87 3.57 -18.98 -8.88
CA ARG A 87 3.47 -17.88 -7.90
C ARG A 87 4.15 -18.20 -6.57
N VAL A 88 3.90 -19.37 -5.98
CA VAL A 88 4.53 -19.78 -4.72
C VAL A 88 6.03 -20.00 -4.86
N PRO A 89 6.56 -20.77 -5.84
CA PRO A 89 7.99 -20.87 -6.08
C PRO A 89 8.69 -19.53 -6.30
N LEU A 90 8.05 -18.60 -7.02
CA LEU A 90 8.60 -17.25 -7.24
C LEU A 90 8.68 -16.43 -5.95
N CYS A 91 7.68 -16.52 -5.06
CA CYS A 91 7.74 -15.90 -3.74
C CYS A 91 8.90 -16.45 -2.91
N LEU A 92 9.07 -17.78 -2.88
CA LEU A 92 10.18 -18.41 -2.15
C LEU A 92 11.53 -18.00 -2.72
N LEU A 93 11.67 -17.95 -4.04
CA LEU A 93 12.88 -17.49 -4.71
C LEU A 93 13.19 -16.04 -4.35
N ALA A 94 12.19 -15.15 -4.38
CA ALA A 94 12.35 -13.74 -4.00
C ALA A 94 12.80 -13.60 -2.55
N LEU A 95 12.21 -14.33 -1.60
CA LEU A 95 12.61 -14.34 -0.19
C LEU A 95 14.06 -14.82 -0.01
N VAL A 96 14.46 -15.90 -0.69
CA VAL A 96 15.84 -16.40 -0.63
C VAL A 96 16.82 -15.38 -1.20
N LEU A 97 16.48 -14.72 -2.32
CA LEU A 97 17.32 -13.67 -2.89
C LEU A 97 17.46 -12.47 -1.93
N LEU A 98 16.37 -12.00 -1.34
CA LEU A 98 16.41 -10.92 -0.34
C LEU A 98 17.27 -11.31 0.86
N MET A 99 17.10 -12.53 1.37
CA MET A 99 17.91 -13.05 2.48
C MET A 99 19.41 -13.06 2.13
N VAL A 100 19.79 -13.56 0.94
CA VAL A 100 21.19 -13.60 0.50
C VAL A 100 21.75 -12.19 0.34
N VAL A 101 20.99 -11.26 -0.22
CA VAL A 101 21.40 -9.86 -0.39
C VAL A 101 21.65 -9.21 0.98
N ASN A 102 20.74 -9.43 1.93
CA ASN A 102 20.88 -8.88 3.30
C ASN A 102 22.08 -9.48 4.05
N LEU A 103 22.27 -10.80 3.98
CA LEU A 103 23.39 -11.49 4.63
C LEU A 103 24.75 -11.06 4.05
N ARG A 104 24.82 -10.71 2.77
CA ARG A 104 26.05 -10.20 2.14
C ARG A 104 26.35 -8.76 2.49
N GLY A 105 25.46 -8.08 3.23
CA GLY A 105 25.67 -6.70 3.64
C GLY A 105 25.77 -5.73 2.46
N LEU A 106 25.16 -6.06 1.32
CA LEU A 106 25.13 -5.19 0.16
C LEU A 106 24.33 -3.94 0.51
N ARG A 107 25.02 -2.96 1.09
CA ARG A 107 24.48 -1.61 1.26
C ARG A 107 24.32 -1.00 -0.12
N SER A 108 23.20 -1.26 -0.75
CA SER A 108 22.83 -0.60 -2.00
C SER A 108 22.86 0.91 -1.77
N SER A 109 23.43 1.63 -2.73
CA SER A 109 23.38 3.09 -2.69
C SER A 109 21.93 3.54 -2.54
N ALA A 110 21.64 4.42 -1.58
CA ALA A 110 20.30 4.98 -1.37
C ALA A 110 19.70 5.55 -2.67
N GLN A 111 20.52 6.00 -3.60
CA GLN A 111 20.12 6.48 -4.93
C GLN A 111 19.55 5.37 -5.81
N LEU A 112 20.16 4.17 -5.78
CA LEU A 112 19.68 3.02 -6.55
C LEU A 112 18.32 2.52 -6.03
N LEU A 113 18.15 2.51 -4.71
CA LEU A 113 16.90 2.10 -4.06
C LEU A 113 15.77 3.13 -4.21
N SER A 114 16.09 4.40 -4.44
CA SER A 114 15.08 5.44 -4.64
C SER A 114 14.45 5.43 -6.04
N ALA A 115 15.16 4.94 -7.06
CA ALA A 115 14.67 4.92 -8.43
C ALA A 115 13.34 4.15 -8.60
N PRO A 116 13.20 2.90 -8.13
CA PRO A 116 11.91 2.18 -8.17
C PRO A 116 10.78 2.92 -7.49
N THR A 117 11.06 3.60 -6.37
CA THR A 117 10.06 4.36 -5.63
C THR A 117 9.51 5.52 -6.45
N TYR A 118 10.38 6.31 -7.08
CA TYR A 118 9.93 7.43 -7.94
C TYR A 118 9.20 6.94 -9.20
N VAL A 119 9.68 5.86 -9.82
CA VAL A 119 9.00 5.25 -10.98
C VAL A 119 7.61 4.77 -10.60
N PHE A 120 7.47 4.06 -9.48
CA PHE A 120 6.18 3.61 -8.97
C PHE A 120 5.22 4.78 -8.68
N MET A 121 5.69 5.81 -7.95
CA MET A 121 4.90 6.99 -7.66
C MET A 121 4.43 7.69 -8.94
N ALA A 122 5.33 7.90 -9.89
CA ALA A 122 5.00 8.52 -11.17
C ALA A 122 3.99 7.66 -11.96
N ALA A 123 4.18 6.34 -12.00
CA ALA A 123 3.27 5.43 -12.69
C ALA A 123 1.86 5.45 -12.07
N VAL A 124 1.74 5.35 -10.74
CA VAL A 124 0.43 5.40 -10.06
C VAL A 124 -0.24 6.76 -10.21
N LEU A 125 0.51 7.87 -10.05
CA LEU A 125 -0.05 9.20 -10.26
C LEU A 125 -0.50 9.41 -11.72
N THR A 126 0.18 8.80 -12.68
CA THR A 126 -0.22 8.85 -14.11
C THR A 126 -1.50 8.04 -14.31
N VAL A 127 -1.63 6.83 -13.72
CA VAL A 127 -2.88 6.05 -13.76
C VAL A 127 -4.03 6.87 -13.16
N VAL A 128 -3.83 7.47 -11.99
CA VAL A 128 -4.85 8.28 -11.32
C VAL A 128 -5.19 9.52 -12.15
N GLY A 129 -4.21 10.28 -12.60
CA GLY A 129 -4.43 11.51 -13.37
C GLY A 129 -5.12 11.25 -14.70
N VAL A 130 -4.57 10.33 -15.52
CA VAL A 130 -5.15 9.99 -16.82
C VAL A 130 -6.50 9.30 -16.65
N GLY A 131 -6.63 8.40 -15.68
CA GLY A 131 -7.88 7.69 -15.39
C GLY A 131 -9.00 8.65 -15.01
N LEU A 132 -8.75 9.61 -14.11
CA LEU A 132 -9.74 10.62 -13.73
C LEU A 132 -10.11 11.55 -14.88
N LEU A 133 -9.13 11.94 -15.72
CA LEU A 133 -9.38 12.75 -16.92
C LEU A 133 -10.27 12.01 -17.92
N LYS A 134 -9.94 10.76 -18.24
CA LYS A 134 -10.74 9.93 -19.15
C LYS A 134 -12.15 9.66 -18.60
N LEU A 135 -12.26 9.46 -17.27
CA LEU A 135 -13.55 9.32 -16.60
C LEU A 135 -14.40 10.61 -16.74
N ALA A 136 -13.78 11.78 -16.55
CA ALA A 136 -14.46 13.07 -16.68
C ALA A 136 -14.92 13.37 -18.14
N HIS A 137 -14.19 12.86 -19.15
CA HIS A 137 -14.56 12.98 -20.56
C HIS A 137 -15.51 11.88 -21.04
N GLY A 138 -15.77 10.85 -20.23
CA GLY A 138 -16.62 9.71 -20.62
C GLY A 138 -15.92 8.71 -21.56
N ASP A 139 -14.61 8.75 -21.65
CA ASP A 139 -13.81 7.90 -22.55
C ASP A 139 -13.61 6.48 -22.01
N ILE A 140 -13.96 6.22 -20.75
CA ILE A 140 -13.85 4.90 -20.10
C ILE A 140 -15.21 4.51 -19.54
N ALA A 141 -15.66 3.29 -19.91
CA ALA A 141 -16.87 2.69 -19.36
C ALA A 141 -16.56 1.79 -18.15
N PRO A 142 -17.49 1.63 -17.18
CA PRO A 142 -17.35 0.65 -16.11
C PRO A 142 -17.16 -0.77 -16.66
N MET A 143 -16.46 -1.62 -15.92
CA MET A 143 -16.30 -3.02 -16.28
C MET A 143 -17.66 -3.74 -16.32
N ALA A 144 -17.88 -4.64 -17.28
CA ALA A 144 -19.11 -5.41 -17.39
C ALA A 144 -19.45 -6.21 -16.10
N ALA A 145 -18.42 -6.68 -15.40
CA ALA A 145 -18.56 -7.32 -14.09
C ALA A 145 -19.09 -6.37 -13.00
N ALA A 146 -18.83 -5.08 -13.10
CA ALA A 146 -19.36 -4.09 -12.18
C ALA A 146 -20.87 -3.91 -12.30
N GLU A 147 -21.39 -3.86 -13.52
CA GLU A 147 -22.83 -3.75 -13.76
C GLU A 147 -23.57 -4.99 -13.24
N GLN A 148 -23.02 -6.19 -13.44
CA GLN A 148 -23.60 -7.42 -12.90
C GLN A 148 -23.60 -7.43 -11.37
N ASN A 149 -22.51 -6.99 -10.74
CA ASN A 149 -22.41 -6.93 -9.28
C ASN A 149 -23.32 -5.86 -8.67
N LEU A 150 -23.52 -4.73 -9.34
CA LEU A 150 -24.49 -3.71 -8.92
C LEU A 150 -25.92 -4.24 -9.01
N ARG A 151 -26.31 -4.91 -10.10
CA ARG A 151 -27.63 -5.53 -10.24
C ARG A 151 -27.89 -6.61 -9.19
N MET A 152 -26.88 -7.48 -8.92
CA MET A 152 -27.00 -8.49 -7.85
C MET A 152 -27.10 -7.87 -6.44
N ALA A 153 -26.43 -6.74 -6.20
CA ALA A 153 -26.51 -6.02 -4.93
C ALA A 153 -27.88 -5.36 -4.73
N GLU A 154 -28.51 -4.86 -5.81
CA GLU A 154 -29.87 -4.31 -5.79
C GLU A 154 -30.94 -5.42 -5.57
N GLU A 155 -30.79 -6.57 -6.22
CA GLU A 155 -31.69 -7.71 -6.07
C GLU A 155 -31.66 -8.35 -4.67
N HIS A 156 -30.51 -8.33 -3.98
CA HIS A 156 -30.34 -8.96 -2.66
C HIS A 156 -30.46 -8.00 -1.48
N GLY A 157 -31.19 -6.91 -1.62
CA GLY A 157 -31.59 -6.04 -0.51
C GLY A 157 -30.60 -4.97 -0.07
N GLY A 158 -29.68 -4.57 -0.94
CA GLY A 158 -28.86 -3.38 -0.75
C GLY A 158 -27.93 -3.42 0.45
N LEU A 159 -27.69 -2.25 1.01
CA LEU A 159 -26.72 -1.96 2.08
C LEU A 159 -26.94 -2.70 3.42
N THR A 160 -28.10 -3.28 3.65
CA THR A 160 -28.49 -3.93 4.92
C THR A 160 -27.85 -5.31 5.13
N ALA A 161 -27.29 -5.92 4.08
CA ALA A 161 -26.71 -7.26 4.14
C ALA A 161 -25.20 -7.29 4.47
N ILE A 162 -24.55 -6.12 4.60
CA ILE A 162 -23.12 -6.07 4.92
C ILE A 162 -22.94 -6.20 6.43
N SER A 163 -22.38 -7.35 6.84
CA SER A 163 -22.04 -7.63 8.23
C SER A 163 -21.02 -6.58 8.75
N ALA A 164 -21.23 -6.11 9.98
CA ALA A 164 -20.26 -5.25 10.67
C ALA A 164 -18.86 -5.88 10.68
N VAL A 165 -18.77 -7.21 10.75
CA VAL A 165 -17.51 -7.97 10.66
C VAL A 165 -16.82 -7.75 9.32
N LEU A 166 -17.55 -7.72 8.21
CA LEU A 166 -16.98 -7.47 6.88
C LEU A 166 -16.43 -6.05 6.76
N LEU A 167 -17.16 -5.06 7.28
CA LEU A 167 -16.68 -3.67 7.35
C LEU A 167 -15.44 -3.53 8.21
N MET A 168 -15.41 -4.16 9.38
CA MET A 168 -14.24 -4.17 10.26
C MET A 168 -13.04 -4.85 9.58
N ARG A 169 -13.25 -5.95 8.87
CA ARG A 169 -12.21 -6.64 8.11
C ARG A 169 -11.66 -5.76 6.98
N ALA A 170 -12.53 -5.12 6.21
CA ALA A 170 -12.12 -4.21 5.13
C ALA A 170 -11.34 -3.02 5.67
N PHE A 171 -11.80 -2.42 6.78
CA PHE A 171 -11.10 -1.34 7.47
C PHE A 171 -9.73 -1.79 7.98
N SER A 172 -9.66 -2.93 8.68
CA SER A 172 -8.40 -3.50 9.19
C SER A 172 -7.39 -3.78 8.08
N SER A 173 -7.85 -4.33 6.95
CA SER A 173 -6.98 -4.55 5.78
C SER A 173 -6.48 -3.24 5.18
N GLY A 174 -7.31 -2.20 5.15
CA GLY A 174 -6.92 -0.86 4.69
C GLY A 174 -5.90 -0.18 5.61
N CYS A 175 -5.93 -0.50 6.91
CA CYS A 175 -4.95 0.03 7.88
C CYS A 175 -3.52 -0.44 7.60
N ALA A 176 -3.31 -1.49 6.80
CA ALA A 176 -1.97 -1.89 6.34
C ALA A 176 -1.23 -0.75 5.61
N ALA A 177 -1.97 0.21 5.02
CA ALA A 177 -1.37 1.42 4.43
C ALA A 177 -0.64 2.31 5.45
N LEU A 178 -0.87 2.12 6.76
CA LEU A 178 -0.25 2.91 7.84
C LEU A 178 1.13 2.40 8.23
N THR A 179 1.49 1.17 7.89
CA THR A 179 2.72 0.48 8.34
C THR A 179 3.99 1.29 8.07
N GLY A 180 4.10 1.96 6.92
CA GLY A 180 5.27 2.77 6.57
C GLY A 180 5.44 4.08 7.37
N ILE A 181 4.41 4.55 8.07
CA ILE A 181 4.45 5.82 8.82
C ILE A 181 5.37 5.69 10.04
N GLU A 182 5.33 4.57 10.73
CA GLU A 182 6.13 4.30 11.92
C GLU A 182 7.62 4.22 11.62
N ALA A 183 7.99 3.63 10.49
CA ALA A 183 9.39 3.47 10.07
C ALA A 183 10.17 4.81 10.04
N ILE A 184 9.51 5.92 9.71
CA ILE A 184 10.13 7.26 9.76
C ILE A 184 10.41 7.69 11.20
N SER A 185 9.52 7.36 12.13
CA SER A 185 9.70 7.68 13.57
C SER A 185 10.82 6.85 14.20
N ASP A 186 10.99 5.60 13.76
CA ASP A 186 12.08 4.74 14.23
C ASP A 186 13.43 5.19 13.69
N SER A 187 13.45 5.67 12.44
CA SER A 187 14.68 5.98 11.69
C SER A 187 15.05 7.47 11.72
N VAL A 188 14.62 8.25 12.71
CA VAL A 188 14.90 9.71 12.77
C VAL A 188 16.37 10.02 12.61
N MET A 189 17.26 9.25 13.25
CA MET A 189 18.72 9.43 13.22
C MET A 189 19.35 9.20 11.83
N ALA A 190 18.62 8.58 10.89
CA ALA A 190 19.11 8.35 9.52
C ALA A 190 18.97 9.60 8.63
N PHE A 191 18.26 10.63 9.08
CA PHE A 191 18.06 11.86 8.32
C PHE A 191 19.26 12.82 8.45
N LYS A 192 19.42 13.72 7.47
CA LYS A 192 20.43 14.77 7.48
C LYS A 192 20.28 15.69 8.71
N PRO A 193 21.34 16.39 9.15
CA PRO A 193 21.33 17.30 10.30
C PRO A 193 20.09 18.20 10.37
N THR A 194 19.64 18.46 11.58
CA THR A 194 18.28 18.79 12.04
C THR A 194 17.29 17.66 11.73
N GLU A 195 17.71 16.42 12.09
CA GLU A 195 17.10 15.14 11.75
C GLU A 195 15.60 15.14 11.97
N TRP A 196 15.13 15.55 13.15
CA TRP A 196 13.72 15.58 13.51
C TRP A 196 12.89 16.53 12.64
N LYS A 197 13.48 17.67 12.16
CA LYS A 197 12.76 18.58 11.24
C LYS A 197 12.60 17.95 9.86
N ASN A 198 13.65 17.32 9.38
CA ASN A 198 13.67 16.64 8.09
C ASN A 198 12.74 15.42 8.09
N ALA A 199 12.80 14.59 9.15
CA ALA A 199 11.89 13.45 9.33
C ALA A 199 10.42 13.91 9.33
N ARG A 200 10.06 14.98 10.05
CA ARG A 200 8.70 15.52 10.05
C ARG A 200 8.24 16.04 8.69
N ARG A 201 9.16 16.65 7.91
CA ARG A 201 8.85 17.12 6.55
C ARG A 201 8.59 15.93 5.62
N VAL A 202 9.48 14.94 5.64
CA VAL A 202 9.33 13.71 4.83
C VAL A 202 8.05 12.98 5.20
N LEU A 203 7.75 12.80 6.49
CA LEU A 203 6.51 12.20 6.96
C LEU A 203 5.27 12.92 6.40
N THR A 204 5.26 14.26 6.43
CA THR A 204 4.12 15.04 5.93
C THR A 204 3.93 14.85 4.43
N VAL A 205 5.02 14.96 3.65
CA VAL A 205 4.97 14.80 2.19
C VAL A 205 4.52 13.39 1.83
N MET A 206 5.08 12.36 2.51
CA MET A 206 4.73 10.97 2.29
C MET A 206 3.25 10.72 2.54
N VAL A 207 2.72 11.18 3.68
CA VAL A 207 1.30 10.97 4.03
C VAL A 207 0.37 11.67 3.05
N LEU A 208 0.67 12.91 2.64
CA LEU A 208 -0.13 13.62 1.64
C LEU A 208 -0.10 12.89 0.28
N LEU A 209 1.06 12.42 -0.13
CA LEU A 209 1.21 11.68 -1.38
C LEU A 209 0.45 10.35 -1.34
N LEU A 210 0.56 9.60 -0.24
CA LEU A 210 -0.19 8.36 -0.03
C LEU A 210 -1.70 8.63 -0.03
N ALA A 211 -2.17 9.70 0.61
CA ALA A 211 -3.59 10.07 0.63
C ALA A 211 -4.11 10.35 -0.79
N VAL A 212 -3.35 11.07 -1.61
CA VAL A 212 -3.71 11.36 -3.00
C VAL A 212 -3.71 10.08 -3.84
N MET A 213 -2.67 9.25 -3.74
CA MET A 213 -2.57 8.00 -4.49
C MET A 213 -3.67 7.03 -4.09
N PHE A 214 -3.84 6.78 -2.79
CA PHE A 214 -4.84 5.86 -2.27
C PHE A 214 -6.27 6.34 -2.54
N GLY A 215 -6.55 7.62 -2.30
CA GLY A 215 -7.85 8.23 -2.59
C GLY A 215 -8.18 8.20 -4.08
N GLY A 216 -7.25 8.60 -4.93
CA GLY A 216 -7.42 8.59 -6.39
C GLY A 216 -7.65 7.18 -6.94
N MET A 217 -6.86 6.19 -6.49
CA MET A 217 -7.05 4.78 -6.87
C MET A 217 -8.41 4.24 -6.40
N SER A 218 -8.85 4.60 -5.19
CA SER A 218 -10.14 4.17 -4.65
C SER A 218 -11.32 4.76 -5.42
N VAL A 219 -11.23 6.03 -5.84
CA VAL A 219 -12.23 6.66 -6.70
C VAL A 219 -12.30 5.94 -8.04
N LEU A 220 -11.17 5.70 -8.69
CA LEU A 220 -11.12 4.96 -9.95
C LEU A 220 -11.66 3.55 -9.81
N ALA A 221 -11.25 2.83 -8.76
CA ALA A 221 -11.70 1.47 -8.50
C ALA A 221 -13.22 1.38 -8.32
N GLN A 222 -13.82 2.36 -7.63
CA GLN A 222 -15.27 2.42 -7.45
C GLN A 222 -15.99 2.75 -8.76
N GLN A 223 -15.52 3.72 -9.52
CA GLN A 223 -16.15 4.17 -10.75
C GLN A 223 -16.02 3.14 -11.88
N LEU A 224 -14.89 2.48 -11.97
CA LEU A 224 -14.63 1.45 -12.98
C LEU A 224 -15.15 0.07 -12.55
N GLY A 225 -15.52 -0.08 -11.27
CA GLY A 225 -16.11 -1.32 -10.74
C GLY A 225 -15.13 -2.49 -10.71
N THR A 226 -13.87 -2.25 -10.39
CA THR A 226 -12.88 -3.31 -10.27
C THR A 226 -13.30 -4.34 -9.21
N VAL A 227 -13.11 -5.61 -9.51
CA VAL A 227 -13.49 -6.72 -8.62
C VAL A 227 -12.23 -7.47 -8.19
N TYR A 228 -12.13 -7.71 -6.88
CA TYR A 228 -11.08 -8.57 -6.35
C TYR A 228 -11.49 -10.04 -6.53
N GLU A 229 -10.65 -10.79 -7.21
CA GLU A 229 -10.71 -12.24 -7.34
C GLU A 229 -9.45 -12.85 -6.72
N GLU A 230 -9.61 -13.91 -5.93
CA GLU A 230 -8.50 -14.50 -5.15
C GLU A 230 -7.35 -15.00 -6.03
N ASN A 231 -7.66 -15.54 -7.21
CA ASN A 231 -6.70 -16.00 -8.21
C ASN A 231 -6.72 -15.15 -9.50
N GLY A 232 -7.31 -13.97 -9.44
CA GLY A 232 -7.41 -13.04 -10.56
C GLY A 232 -6.28 -12.01 -10.56
N PRO A 233 -6.28 -11.13 -11.58
CA PRO A 233 -5.32 -10.05 -11.68
C PRO A 233 -5.51 -9.03 -10.56
N THR A 234 -4.40 -8.40 -10.13
CA THR A 234 -4.42 -7.39 -9.07
C THR A 234 -5.29 -6.18 -9.47
N LEU A 235 -5.91 -5.52 -8.47
CA LEU A 235 -6.71 -4.32 -8.73
C LEU A 235 -5.92 -3.23 -9.44
N LEU A 236 -4.63 -3.09 -9.12
CA LEU A 236 -3.75 -2.12 -9.77
C LEU A 236 -3.53 -2.47 -11.26
N TYR A 237 -3.42 -3.75 -11.60
CA TYR A 237 -3.36 -4.21 -12.99
C TYR A 237 -4.67 -3.88 -13.71
N GLN A 238 -5.82 -4.22 -13.13
CA GLN A 238 -7.14 -3.95 -13.72
C GLN A 238 -7.33 -2.47 -14.04
N LEU A 239 -6.95 -1.58 -13.10
CA LEU A 239 -7.04 -0.14 -13.31
C LEU A 239 -6.08 0.35 -14.40
N GLY A 240 -4.84 -0.15 -14.40
CA GLY A 240 -3.85 0.18 -15.44
C GLY A 240 -4.31 -0.27 -16.82
N ASP A 241 -4.84 -1.48 -16.93
CA ASP A 241 -5.36 -2.08 -18.17
C ASP A 241 -6.55 -1.29 -18.73
N GLN A 242 -7.49 -0.88 -17.90
CA GLN A 242 -8.63 -0.04 -18.27
C GLN A 242 -8.20 1.37 -18.73
N VAL A 243 -7.22 1.96 -18.04
CA VAL A 243 -6.79 3.33 -18.34
C VAL A 243 -5.92 3.40 -19.61
N PHE A 244 -5.01 2.45 -19.81
CA PHE A 244 -4.03 2.49 -20.90
C PHE A 244 -4.27 1.47 -22.00
N GLY A 245 -5.19 0.53 -21.81
CA GLY A 245 -5.49 -0.55 -22.73
C GLY A 245 -4.62 -1.79 -22.50
N HIS A 246 -5.14 -2.92 -22.98
CA HIS A 246 -4.56 -4.24 -22.80
C HIS A 246 -3.13 -4.33 -23.38
N ASN A 247 -2.21 -4.94 -22.63
CA ASN A 247 -0.79 -5.10 -22.99
C ASN A 247 -0.05 -3.78 -23.25
N SER A 248 -0.51 -2.65 -22.73
CA SER A 248 0.20 -1.39 -22.87
C SER A 248 1.57 -1.44 -22.15
N PRO A 249 2.63 -0.86 -22.75
CA PRO A 249 3.94 -0.73 -22.08
C PRO A 249 3.85 -0.01 -20.73
N MET A 250 2.87 0.89 -20.57
CA MET A 250 2.66 1.60 -19.30
C MET A 250 2.16 0.67 -18.19
N VAL A 251 1.32 -0.31 -18.54
CA VAL A 251 0.88 -1.36 -17.60
C VAL A 251 2.08 -2.22 -17.18
N LEU A 252 2.96 -2.58 -18.10
CA LEU A 252 4.19 -3.32 -17.77
C LEU A 252 5.07 -2.53 -16.79
N VAL A 253 5.31 -1.24 -17.08
CA VAL A 253 6.10 -0.36 -16.20
C VAL A 253 5.46 -0.30 -14.81
N LEU A 254 4.14 -0.16 -14.71
CA LEU A 254 3.40 -0.15 -13.47
C LEU A 254 3.60 -1.45 -12.68
N GLN A 255 3.48 -2.62 -13.32
CA GLN A 255 3.60 -3.91 -12.64
C GLN A 255 5.06 -4.18 -12.20
N VAL A 256 6.03 -3.87 -13.04
CA VAL A 256 7.46 -4.01 -12.69
C VAL A 256 7.83 -3.04 -11.57
N ALA A 257 7.37 -1.79 -11.61
CA ALA A 257 7.59 -0.83 -10.54
C ALA A 257 6.94 -1.28 -9.22
N THR A 258 5.73 -1.86 -9.30
CA THR A 258 5.02 -2.43 -8.15
C THR A 258 5.79 -3.60 -7.54
N LEU A 259 6.28 -4.53 -8.35
CA LEU A 259 7.15 -5.62 -7.88
C LEU A 259 8.38 -5.08 -7.16
N LEU A 260 9.09 -4.14 -7.79
CA LEU A 260 10.34 -3.62 -7.25
C LEU A 260 10.14 -2.84 -5.94
N ILE A 261 9.10 -2.00 -5.84
CA ILE A 261 8.83 -1.25 -4.61
C ILE A 261 8.39 -2.18 -3.47
N LEU A 262 7.63 -3.23 -3.76
CA LEU A 262 7.18 -4.20 -2.77
C LEU A 262 8.32 -5.11 -2.30
N LEU A 263 9.22 -5.52 -3.19
CA LEU A 263 10.47 -6.22 -2.79
C LEU A 263 11.38 -5.29 -1.98
N LEU A 264 11.42 -4.01 -2.30
CA LEU A 264 12.16 -3.03 -1.51
C LEU A 264 11.53 -2.84 -0.11
N ALA A 265 10.21 -2.85 0.00
CA ALA A 265 9.51 -2.78 1.28
C ALA A 265 9.69 -4.06 2.13
N ALA A 266 9.96 -5.20 1.49
CA ALA A 266 10.24 -6.47 2.15
C ALA A 266 11.73 -6.60 2.60
N ASN A 267 12.60 -5.69 2.20
CA ASN A 267 14.04 -5.69 2.50
C ASN A 267 14.36 -4.90 3.77
#